data_841284b8ce0ec2425dd7850f68b69d4b
#
_entry.id   841284b8ce0ec2425dd7850f68b69d4b
#
_cell.length_a   1.000
_cell.length_b   1.000
_cell.length_c   1.000
_cell.angle_alpha   90.00
_cell.angle_beta   90.00
_cell.angle_gamma   90.00
#
_symmetry.space_group_name_H-M   'P 1'
#
loop_
_entity.id
_entity.type
_entity.pdbx_description
1 polymer ?
#
loop_
_entity_poly.entity_id
_entity_poly.type
_entity_poly.pdbx_seq_one_letter_code
_entity_poly.pdbx_strand_id
1 'polypeptide(L)'
;GICIDNYDVKVDTIRKNQFLSNIMLKEDVDYNTITHIEKKHRKVFDIRKIRPGQKHTFLISRDSVPTPKFWIYEIDKVNYAVFSLTDSLTAWIGQKEVTTKIEIAEGGINSSLWVAMQEAGCDPYLTLKLSDIYAWTVDFFGIQPGDTFKVVYEHKYINDESIGIGNILF
;
A
#
# COMPACT_ATOMS: atom_id res chain seq x y z
N GLY A 1 7.21 -3.07 -18.31
CA GLY A 1 7.16 -1.97 -17.33
C GLY A 1 7.34 -0.62 -18.01
N ILE A 2 6.93 0.45 -17.37
CA ILE A 2 7.15 1.83 -17.85
C ILE A 2 8.50 2.29 -17.30
N CYS A 3 9.38 2.83 -18.17
CA CYS A 3 10.60 3.49 -17.74
C CYS A 3 10.23 4.91 -17.27
N ILE A 4 10.14 5.09 -15.95
CA ILE A 4 9.69 6.34 -15.32
C ILE A 4 10.66 7.50 -15.62
N ASP A 5 11.95 7.22 -15.83
CA ASP A 5 13.00 8.21 -16.07
C ASP A 5 12.76 9.06 -17.32
N ASN A 6 11.92 8.58 -18.24
CA ASN A 6 11.57 9.28 -19.48
C ASN A 6 10.47 10.34 -19.30
N TYR A 7 9.92 10.48 -18.09
CA TYR A 7 8.78 11.34 -17.80
C TYR A 7 9.06 12.29 -16.65
N ASP A 8 8.34 13.40 -16.62
CA ASP A 8 8.18 14.20 -15.42
C ASP A 8 7.09 13.58 -14.55
N VAL A 9 7.42 13.37 -13.28
CA VAL A 9 6.57 12.65 -12.34
C VAL A 9 5.82 13.62 -11.44
N LYS A 10 4.50 13.68 -11.56
CA LYS A 10 3.63 14.54 -10.75
C LYS A 10 2.79 13.68 -9.82
N VAL A 11 3.12 13.70 -8.53
CA VAL A 11 2.40 12.95 -7.47
C VAL A 11 1.44 13.89 -6.75
N ASP A 12 0.21 13.45 -6.53
CA ASP A 12 -0.78 14.13 -5.68
C ASP A 12 -1.60 13.08 -4.90
N THR A 13 -2.48 13.55 -4.02
CA THR A 13 -3.33 12.70 -3.20
C THR A 13 -4.79 13.04 -3.48
N ILE A 14 -5.65 12.01 -3.61
CA ILE A 14 -7.08 12.18 -3.80
C ILE A 14 -7.69 12.89 -2.59
N ARG A 15 -8.38 13.99 -2.83
CA ARG A 15 -9.03 14.80 -1.79
C ARG A 15 -10.48 14.36 -1.58
N LYS A 16 -11.04 14.69 -0.43
CA LYS A 16 -12.48 14.47 -0.17
C LYS A 16 -13.32 15.19 -1.22
N ASN A 17 -14.34 14.51 -1.73
CA ASN A 17 -15.26 15.01 -2.79
C ASN A 17 -14.56 15.29 -4.15
N GLN A 18 -13.41 14.71 -4.41
CA GLN A 18 -12.72 14.81 -5.69
C GLN A 18 -13.10 13.61 -6.56
N PHE A 19 -13.51 13.89 -7.80
CA PHE A 19 -13.86 12.89 -8.80
C PHE A 19 -12.75 12.76 -9.85
N LEU A 20 -12.73 11.64 -10.56
CA LEU A 20 -11.73 11.42 -11.62
C LEU A 20 -11.72 12.57 -12.63
N SER A 21 -12.89 13.04 -13.07
CA SER A 21 -12.98 14.15 -14.02
C SER A 21 -12.26 15.41 -13.54
N ASN A 22 -12.40 15.76 -12.24
CA ASN A 22 -11.70 16.91 -11.67
C ASN A 22 -10.17 16.77 -11.72
N ILE A 23 -9.69 15.53 -11.50
CA ILE A 23 -8.26 15.20 -11.51
C ILE A 23 -7.70 15.29 -12.93
N MET A 24 -8.41 14.65 -13.87
CA MET A 24 -7.97 14.53 -15.25
C MET A 24 -8.02 15.87 -16.00
N LEU A 25 -9.12 16.63 -15.86
CA LEU A 25 -9.28 17.95 -16.53
C LEU A 25 -8.26 18.98 -16.04
N LYS A 26 -7.82 18.89 -14.80
CA LYS A 26 -6.75 19.76 -14.27
C LYS A 26 -5.40 19.54 -14.98
N GLU A 27 -5.22 18.37 -15.56
CA GLU A 27 -4.02 17.98 -16.30
C GLU A 27 -4.27 17.95 -17.83
N ASP A 28 -5.28 18.68 -18.30
CA ASP A 28 -5.64 18.82 -19.72
C ASP A 28 -5.98 17.49 -20.44
N VAL A 29 -6.40 16.46 -19.67
CA VAL A 29 -6.91 15.22 -20.25
C VAL A 29 -8.35 15.42 -20.73
N ASP A 30 -8.62 15.14 -21.98
CA ASP A 30 -9.92 15.37 -22.63
C ASP A 30 -11.03 14.43 -22.13
N TYR A 31 -12.28 14.87 -22.30
CA TYR A 31 -13.46 14.11 -21.85
C TYR A 31 -13.64 12.76 -22.54
N ASN A 32 -13.19 12.60 -23.79
CA ASN A 32 -13.29 11.32 -24.49
C ASN A 32 -12.40 10.27 -23.84
N THR A 33 -11.16 10.67 -23.52
CA THR A 33 -10.20 9.84 -22.77
C THR A 33 -10.74 9.45 -21.40
N ILE A 34 -11.32 10.39 -20.65
CA ILE A 34 -11.93 10.14 -19.33
C ILE A 34 -13.08 9.13 -19.47
N THR A 35 -13.98 9.35 -20.41
CA THR A 35 -15.12 8.46 -20.68
C THR A 35 -14.68 7.06 -21.12
N HIS A 36 -13.61 6.98 -21.92
CA HIS A 36 -13.04 5.71 -22.35
C HIS A 36 -12.51 4.90 -21.16
N ILE A 37 -11.70 5.53 -20.30
CA ILE A 37 -11.18 4.90 -19.08
C ILE A 37 -12.35 4.37 -18.23
N GLU A 38 -13.35 5.20 -18.00
CA GLU A 38 -14.51 4.86 -17.18
C GLU A 38 -15.30 3.65 -17.71
N LYS A 39 -15.55 3.60 -19.00
CA LYS A 39 -16.38 2.57 -19.61
C LYS A 39 -15.63 1.28 -19.93
N LYS A 40 -14.43 1.38 -20.52
CA LYS A 40 -13.73 0.21 -21.07
C LYS A 40 -12.78 -0.46 -20.07
N HIS A 41 -12.23 0.27 -19.12
CA HIS A 41 -11.24 -0.29 -18.18
C HIS A 41 -11.81 -0.64 -16.80
N ARG A 42 -13.12 -0.61 -16.65
CA ARG A 42 -13.80 -0.94 -15.39
C ARG A 42 -13.49 -2.35 -14.85
N LYS A 43 -13.17 -3.30 -15.74
CA LYS A 43 -12.76 -4.65 -15.34
C LYS A 43 -11.36 -4.70 -14.76
N VAL A 44 -10.48 -3.78 -15.15
CA VAL A 44 -9.13 -3.65 -14.61
C VAL A 44 -9.21 -2.98 -13.24
N PHE A 45 -9.81 -1.81 -13.20
CA PHE A 45 -10.09 -1.08 -11.96
C PHE A 45 -11.31 -0.18 -12.15
N ASP A 46 -12.28 -0.31 -11.25
CA ASP A 46 -13.47 0.56 -11.25
C ASP A 46 -13.12 1.89 -10.61
N ILE A 47 -12.92 2.91 -11.42
CA ILE A 47 -12.51 4.25 -11.00
C ILE A 47 -13.47 4.94 -10.01
N ARG A 48 -14.72 4.45 -9.91
CA ARG A 48 -15.67 4.92 -8.89
C ARG A 48 -15.29 4.48 -7.46
N LYS A 49 -14.30 3.58 -7.36
CA LYS A 49 -13.73 3.11 -6.09
C LYS A 49 -12.50 3.91 -5.66
N ILE A 50 -12.14 5.00 -6.35
CA ILE A 50 -11.08 5.89 -5.87
C ILE A 50 -11.46 6.44 -4.49
N ARG A 51 -10.47 6.55 -3.61
CA ARG A 51 -10.69 6.92 -2.21
C ARG A 51 -9.86 8.15 -1.83
N PRO A 52 -10.42 9.06 -1.04
CA PRO A 52 -9.62 10.12 -0.41
C PRO A 52 -8.45 9.54 0.39
N GLY A 53 -7.30 10.22 0.35
CA GLY A 53 -6.08 9.81 1.02
C GLY A 53 -5.18 8.90 0.18
N GLN A 54 -5.67 8.30 -0.91
CA GLN A 54 -4.84 7.50 -1.81
C GLN A 54 -4.01 8.39 -2.75
N LYS A 55 -2.78 7.97 -3.02
CA LYS A 55 -1.88 8.66 -3.94
C LYS A 55 -2.24 8.33 -5.38
N HIS A 56 -2.03 9.31 -6.24
CA HIS A 56 -2.02 9.11 -7.68
C HIS A 56 -0.86 9.87 -8.33
N THR A 57 -0.44 9.41 -9.50
CA THR A 57 0.72 9.96 -10.20
C THR A 57 0.39 10.13 -11.67
N PHE A 58 0.70 11.30 -12.23
CA PHE A 58 0.79 11.50 -13.67
C PHE A 58 2.23 11.36 -14.12
N LEU A 59 2.45 10.65 -15.23
CA LEU A 59 3.69 10.64 -15.97
C LEU A 59 3.49 11.53 -17.19
N ILE A 60 4.19 12.65 -17.23
CA ILE A 60 4.06 13.71 -18.22
C ILE A 60 5.26 13.64 -19.16
N SER A 61 5.03 13.71 -20.47
CA SER A 61 6.13 13.70 -21.45
C SER A 61 7.02 14.93 -21.30
N ARG A 62 8.31 14.77 -21.65
CA ARG A 62 9.30 15.85 -21.70
C ARG A 62 9.42 16.49 -23.08
N ASP A 63 8.35 16.38 -23.89
CA ASP A 63 8.27 16.98 -25.22
C ASP A 63 8.14 18.50 -25.13
N SER A 64 8.25 19.20 -26.30
CA SER A 64 8.06 20.64 -26.39
C SER A 64 6.70 21.10 -25.86
N VAL A 65 5.68 20.26 -25.93
CA VAL A 65 4.38 20.43 -25.29
C VAL A 65 4.17 19.27 -24.33
N PRO A 66 4.44 19.46 -23.02
CA PRO A 66 4.28 18.40 -22.02
C PRO A 66 2.83 17.91 -21.98
N THR A 67 2.62 16.60 -22.13
CA THR A 67 1.30 15.98 -22.10
C THR A 67 1.31 14.77 -21.17
N PRO A 68 0.23 14.53 -20.39
CA PRO A 68 0.13 13.35 -19.56
C PRO A 68 0.02 12.09 -20.42
N LYS A 69 0.90 11.14 -20.21
CA LYS A 69 0.95 9.87 -20.95
C LYS A 69 0.39 8.71 -20.15
N PHE A 70 0.52 8.76 -18.83
CA PHE A 70 -0.01 7.74 -17.93
C PHE A 70 -0.59 8.39 -16.68
N TRP A 71 -1.66 7.78 -16.18
CA TRP A 71 -2.17 8.01 -14.84
C TRP A 71 -2.08 6.73 -14.04
N ILE A 72 -1.47 6.81 -12.86
CA ILE A 72 -1.24 5.69 -11.95
C ILE A 72 -2.00 5.98 -10.66
N TYR A 73 -2.84 5.06 -10.21
CA TYR A 73 -3.59 5.17 -8.96
C TYR A 73 -3.17 4.07 -7.99
N GLU A 74 -2.73 4.43 -6.80
CA GLU A 74 -2.38 3.48 -5.75
C GLU A 74 -3.67 2.93 -5.11
N ILE A 75 -3.97 1.64 -5.36
CA ILE A 75 -5.15 0.95 -4.82
C ILE A 75 -4.95 0.67 -3.33
N ASP A 76 -3.76 0.19 -2.99
CA ASP A 76 -3.29 -0.09 -1.63
C ASP A 76 -1.77 0.08 -1.55
N LYS A 77 -1.14 -0.40 -0.48
CA LYS A 77 0.32 -0.28 -0.30
C LYS A 77 1.12 -1.01 -1.39
N VAL A 78 0.58 -2.09 -1.93
CA VAL A 78 1.25 -2.99 -2.89
C VAL A 78 0.75 -2.77 -4.32
N ASN A 79 -0.57 -2.72 -4.51
CA ASN A 79 -1.21 -2.74 -5.81
C ASN A 79 -1.49 -1.33 -6.33
N TYR A 80 -1.29 -1.13 -7.62
CA TYR A 80 -1.63 0.10 -8.32
C TYR A 80 -2.26 -0.18 -9.68
N ALA A 81 -3.17 0.67 -10.11
CA ALA A 81 -3.74 0.65 -11.44
C ALA A 81 -3.03 1.67 -12.33
N VAL A 82 -2.67 1.26 -13.54
CA VAL A 82 -2.07 2.12 -14.55
C VAL A 82 -3.04 2.29 -15.70
N PHE A 83 -3.25 3.52 -16.11
CA PHE A 83 -4.05 3.89 -17.28
C PHE A 83 -3.16 4.64 -18.26
N SER A 84 -3.00 4.13 -19.48
CA SER A 84 -2.39 4.85 -20.58
C SER A 84 -3.36 5.92 -21.08
N LEU A 85 -2.88 7.14 -21.22
CA LEU A 85 -3.61 8.28 -21.75
C LEU A 85 -3.21 8.56 -23.22
N THR A 86 -2.43 7.66 -23.82
CA THR A 86 -2.04 7.70 -25.23
C THR A 86 -3.14 7.09 -26.11
N ASP A 87 -2.98 7.15 -27.41
CA ASP A 87 -3.97 6.64 -28.39
C ASP A 87 -4.38 5.18 -28.16
N SER A 88 -3.51 4.37 -27.56
CA SER A 88 -3.82 2.97 -27.23
C SER A 88 -4.81 2.81 -26.08
N LEU A 89 -4.93 3.80 -25.19
CA LEU A 89 -5.84 3.84 -24.04
C LEU A 89 -5.96 2.48 -23.32
N THR A 90 -4.82 1.89 -22.95
CA THR A 90 -4.76 0.59 -22.23
C THR A 90 -4.75 0.80 -20.72
N ALA A 91 -5.11 -0.25 -19.97
CA ALA A 91 -4.98 -0.24 -18.52
C ALA A 91 -4.58 -1.62 -17.99
N TRP A 92 -3.86 -1.64 -16.86
CA TRP A 92 -3.45 -2.85 -16.16
C TRP A 92 -3.22 -2.60 -14.67
N ILE A 93 -3.19 -3.69 -13.90
CA ILE A 93 -2.77 -3.66 -12.49
C ILE A 93 -1.29 -4.00 -12.44
N GLY A 94 -0.53 -3.20 -11.71
CA GLY A 94 0.85 -3.48 -11.33
C GLY A 94 0.98 -3.70 -9.82
N GLN A 95 2.11 -4.27 -9.43
CA GLN A 95 2.46 -4.48 -8.03
C GLN A 95 3.85 -3.91 -7.76
N LYS A 96 4.00 -3.26 -6.61
CA LYS A 96 5.30 -2.85 -6.08
C LYS A 96 6.03 -4.11 -5.60
N GLU A 97 7.34 -4.12 -5.73
CA GLU A 97 8.15 -5.22 -5.21
C GLU A 97 8.10 -5.23 -3.69
N VAL A 98 7.72 -6.39 -3.14
CA VAL A 98 7.64 -6.61 -1.69
C VAL A 98 8.82 -7.47 -1.27
N THR A 99 9.65 -6.95 -0.39
CA THR A 99 10.72 -7.69 0.27
C THR A 99 10.21 -8.23 1.61
N THR A 100 10.46 -9.50 1.89
CA THR A 100 10.16 -10.14 3.17
C THR A 100 11.45 -10.39 3.93
N LYS A 101 11.53 -9.89 5.17
CA LYS A 101 12.64 -10.15 6.10
C LYS A 101 12.14 -11.02 7.25
N ILE A 102 12.96 -11.95 7.71
CA ILE A 102 12.69 -12.72 8.94
C ILE A 102 13.24 -11.91 10.10
N GLU A 103 12.40 -11.63 11.07
CA GLU A 103 12.75 -10.87 12.26
C GLU A 103 12.44 -11.67 13.52
N ILE A 104 13.15 -11.35 14.59
CA ILE A 104 12.99 -11.97 15.89
C ILE A 104 12.69 -10.84 16.88
N ALA A 105 11.63 -11.03 17.66
CA ALA A 105 11.36 -10.20 18.82
C ALA A 105 11.38 -11.09 20.07
N GLU A 106 12.07 -10.62 21.11
CA GLU A 106 12.17 -11.32 22.38
C GLU A 106 12.28 -10.33 23.55
N GLY A 107 11.81 -10.73 24.71
CA GLY A 107 11.88 -9.86 25.88
C GLY A 107 11.32 -10.50 27.13
N GLY A 108 11.61 -9.89 28.30
CA GLY A 108 11.04 -10.25 29.59
C GLY A 108 9.70 -9.56 29.81
N ILE A 109 8.79 -10.23 30.50
CA ILE A 109 7.47 -9.71 30.83
C ILE A 109 7.47 -9.26 32.27
N ASN A 110 7.22 -7.98 32.51
CA ASN A 110 7.13 -7.41 33.85
C ASN A 110 5.68 -7.13 34.28
N SER A 111 4.76 -6.97 33.35
CA SER A 111 3.34 -6.69 33.62
C SER A 111 2.41 -7.47 32.70
N SER A 112 2.52 -7.29 31.39
CA SER A 112 1.73 -8.01 30.40
C SER A 112 2.55 -8.22 29.11
N LEU A 113 2.16 -9.22 28.32
CA LEU A 113 2.78 -9.46 27.01
C LEU A 113 2.68 -8.23 26.10
N TRP A 114 1.56 -7.52 26.12
CA TRP A 114 1.37 -6.30 25.33
C TRP A 114 2.42 -5.23 25.64
N VAL A 115 2.61 -4.93 26.94
CA VAL A 115 3.59 -3.94 27.37
C VAL A 115 5.00 -4.37 27.01
N ALA A 116 5.35 -5.64 27.31
CA ALA A 116 6.67 -6.19 27.00
C ALA A 116 7.00 -6.12 25.51
N MET A 117 6.05 -6.43 24.63
CA MET A 117 6.24 -6.35 23.19
C MET A 117 6.36 -4.90 22.69
N GLN A 118 5.64 -3.95 23.29
CA GLN A 118 5.81 -2.53 22.98
C GLN A 118 7.20 -2.02 23.41
N GLU A 119 7.67 -2.40 24.60
CA GLU A 119 9.00 -2.06 25.08
C GLU A 119 10.11 -2.64 24.22
N ALA A 120 9.87 -3.83 23.64
CA ALA A 120 10.75 -4.47 22.64
C ALA A 120 10.66 -3.83 21.24
N GLY A 121 9.83 -2.79 21.06
CA GLY A 121 9.68 -2.09 19.78
C GLY A 121 8.88 -2.86 18.72
N CYS A 122 8.11 -3.86 19.11
CA CYS A 122 7.29 -4.64 18.19
C CYS A 122 6.11 -3.82 17.63
N ASP A 123 5.75 -4.12 16.38
CA ASP A 123 4.51 -3.62 15.80
C ASP A 123 3.31 -4.12 16.63
N PRO A 124 2.39 -3.25 17.07
CA PRO A 124 1.20 -3.65 17.82
C PRO A 124 0.38 -4.75 17.15
N TYR A 125 0.37 -4.80 15.81
CA TYR A 125 -0.32 -5.83 15.05
C TYR A 125 0.29 -7.24 15.26
N LEU A 126 1.60 -7.33 15.54
CA LEU A 126 2.25 -8.59 15.89
C LEU A 126 1.66 -9.16 17.17
N THR A 127 1.45 -8.34 18.20
CA THR A 127 0.86 -8.74 19.47
C THR A 127 -0.58 -9.24 19.27
N LEU A 128 -1.38 -8.55 18.46
CA LEU A 128 -2.74 -9.01 18.13
C LEU A 128 -2.73 -10.36 17.42
N LYS A 129 -1.86 -10.56 16.43
CA LYS A 129 -1.71 -11.84 15.74
C LYS A 129 -1.33 -12.99 16.70
N LEU A 130 -0.41 -12.75 17.61
CA LEU A 130 -0.03 -13.74 18.63
C LEU A 130 -1.21 -14.07 19.53
N SER A 131 -1.96 -13.07 19.96
CA SER A 131 -3.16 -13.28 20.77
C SER A 131 -4.19 -14.14 20.06
N ASP A 132 -4.41 -13.92 18.76
CA ASP A 132 -5.33 -14.72 17.94
C ASP A 132 -4.86 -16.18 17.80
N ILE A 133 -3.56 -16.41 17.56
CA ILE A 133 -2.99 -17.75 17.37
C ILE A 133 -3.05 -18.55 18.67
N TYR A 134 -2.72 -17.93 19.79
CA TYR A 134 -2.58 -18.60 21.08
C TYR A 134 -3.80 -18.46 22.00
N ALA A 135 -4.88 -17.81 21.55
CA ALA A 135 -6.09 -17.53 22.35
C ALA A 135 -6.65 -18.76 23.10
N TRP A 136 -6.46 -19.96 22.55
CA TRP A 136 -6.98 -21.21 23.11
C TRP A 136 -5.91 -22.08 23.82
N THR A 137 -4.64 -21.71 23.72
CA THR A 137 -3.53 -22.54 24.22
C THR A 137 -2.69 -21.84 25.28
N VAL A 138 -2.72 -20.52 25.35
CA VAL A 138 -2.01 -19.73 26.34
C VAL A 138 -2.99 -18.85 27.12
N ASP A 139 -2.97 -19.01 28.42
CA ASP A 139 -3.70 -18.10 29.33
C ASP A 139 -2.90 -16.81 29.48
N PHE A 140 -3.22 -15.82 28.66
CA PHE A 140 -2.56 -14.50 28.72
C PHE A 140 -2.80 -13.75 30.05
N PHE A 141 -3.83 -14.13 30.82
CA PHE A 141 -4.08 -13.58 32.16
C PHE A 141 -3.23 -14.29 33.25
N GLY A 142 -2.71 -15.46 32.94
CA GLY A 142 -1.82 -16.22 33.82
C GLY A 142 -0.35 -15.86 33.68
N ILE A 143 0.02 -14.98 32.72
CA ILE A 143 1.39 -14.52 32.54
C ILE A 143 1.84 -13.73 33.77
N GLN A 144 3.05 -14.04 34.28
CA GLN A 144 3.60 -13.44 35.49
C GLN A 144 4.88 -12.64 35.22
N PRO A 145 5.21 -11.66 36.07
CA PRO A 145 6.51 -11.01 36.03
C PRO A 145 7.65 -12.03 36.12
N GLY A 146 8.59 -11.93 35.17
CA GLY A 146 9.70 -12.87 35.01
C GLY A 146 9.51 -13.87 33.86
N ASP A 147 8.29 -14.02 33.32
CA ASP A 147 8.10 -14.77 32.09
C ASP A 147 8.80 -14.09 30.91
N THR A 148 9.04 -14.83 29.84
CA THR A 148 9.70 -14.30 28.64
C THR A 148 8.88 -14.66 27.40
N PHE A 149 9.02 -13.85 26.36
CA PHE A 149 8.50 -14.19 25.04
C PHE A 149 9.63 -14.21 24.01
N LYS A 150 9.43 -15.03 22.99
CA LYS A 150 10.24 -15.03 21.77
C LYS A 150 9.35 -15.38 20.60
N VAL A 151 9.41 -14.56 19.54
CA VAL A 151 8.64 -14.76 18.32
C VAL A 151 9.53 -14.54 17.12
N VAL A 152 9.39 -15.41 16.12
CA VAL A 152 10.02 -15.31 14.81
C VAL A 152 8.92 -15.08 13.79
N TYR A 153 9.04 -14.03 13.01
CA TYR A 153 7.99 -13.60 12.10
C TYR A 153 8.54 -12.99 10.80
N GLU A 154 7.71 -12.99 9.78
CA GLU A 154 7.96 -12.27 8.54
C GLU A 154 7.54 -10.80 8.69
N HIS A 155 8.43 -9.90 8.29
CA HIS A 155 8.13 -8.48 8.17
C HIS A 155 8.26 -8.07 6.70
N LYS A 156 7.25 -7.40 6.17
CA LYS A 156 7.14 -7.03 4.76
C LYS A 156 7.49 -5.57 4.55
N TYR A 157 8.25 -5.30 3.50
CA TYR A 157 8.76 -3.98 3.16
C TYR A 157 8.54 -3.65 1.69
N ILE A 158 8.38 -2.37 1.39
CA ILE A 158 8.49 -1.79 0.05
C ILE A 158 9.47 -0.61 0.16
N ASN A 159 10.59 -0.66 -0.59
CA ASN A 159 11.66 0.35 -0.54
C ASN A 159 12.09 0.67 0.92
N ASP A 160 12.30 -0.38 1.74
CA ASP A 160 12.65 -0.30 3.16
C ASP A 160 11.59 0.32 4.09
N GLU A 161 10.43 0.72 3.57
CA GLU A 161 9.28 1.11 4.40
C GLU A 161 8.48 -0.13 4.81
N SER A 162 8.18 -0.26 6.10
CA SER A 162 7.32 -1.32 6.63
C SER A 162 5.91 -1.23 6.06
N ILE A 163 5.43 -2.32 5.50
CA ILE A 163 4.04 -2.43 5.04
C ILE A 163 3.19 -3.37 5.91
N GLY A 164 3.81 -4.03 6.89
CA GLY A 164 3.14 -4.85 7.89
C GLY A 164 3.79 -6.20 8.12
N ILE A 165 3.18 -6.95 9.02
CA ILE A 165 3.63 -8.28 9.46
C ILE A 165 3.07 -9.34 8.51
N GLY A 166 3.93 -10.28 8.12
CA GLY A 166 3.57 -11.48 7.36
C GLY A 166 3.15 -12.64 8.26
N ASN A 167 3.69 -13.82 8.01
CA ASN A 167 3.44 -15.01 8.82
C ASN A 167 4.23 -14.97 10.13
N ILE A 168 3.67 -15.56 11.18
CA ILE A 168 4.40 -15.92 12.39
C ILE A 168 4.92 -17.33 12.18
N LEU A 169 6.22 -17.53 12.41
CA LEU A 169 6.90 -18.79 12.12
C LEU A 169 7.01 -19.66 13.37
N PHE A 170 7.31 -19.09 14.51
CA PHE A 170 7.25 -19.65 15.86
C PHE A 170 7.53 -18.58 16.92
#